data_d4f559a75a344d2b19c4d73aa15ec734
#
_entry.id   d4f559a75a344d2b19c4d73aa15ec734
#
_cell.length_a   1.000
_cell.length_b   1.000
_cell.length_c   1.000
_cell.angle_alpha   90.00
_cell.angle_beta   90.00
_cell.angle_gamma   90.00
#
_symmetry.space_group_name_H-M   'P 1'
#
loop_
_entity.id
_entity.type
_entity.pdbx_description
1 polymer ?
#
loop_
_entity_poly.entity_id
_entity_poly.type
_entity_poly.pdbx_seq_one_letter_code
_entity_poly.pdbx_strand_id
1 'polypeptide(L)'
;PDYAIIKHCTDNEDGGLGINYDEYEKLYPSLEDAERYSDDEYKCIIKWSKIKDKGSNKRSYQRCYGAPFMIQLSGSGLVAPCGGLFNEKYKKFHIGNICETRCKEIWKSDRYWEVMNYLSSPKFNAQKMCATLCLQHKVNETLDSYVKGEISFTPKDFEKQPKHKNFI
;
A
#
# COMPACT_ATOMS: atom_id res chain seq x y z
N PRO A 1 -19.46 15.68 -5.08
CA PRO A 1 -18.29 14.87 -5.41
C PRO A 1 -18.66 13.87 -6.51
N ASP A 2 -17.76 13.63 -7.45
CA ASP A 2 -18.01 12.75 -8.59
C ASP A 2 -17.90 11.27 -8.18
N TYR A 3 -17.31 10.99 -7.03
CA TYR A 3 -17.21 9.65 -6.47
C TYR A 3 -16.95 9.62 -4.97
N ALA A 4 -17.24 8.49 -4.33
CA ALA A 4 -16.78 8.13 -3.00
C ALA A 4 -16.05 6.77 -3.04
N ILE A 5 -15.02 6.63 -2.23
CA ILE A 5 -14.31 5.36 -2.07
C ILE A 5 -14.46 4.89 -0.63
N ILE A 6 -15.03 3.70 -0.48
CA ILE A 6 -15.18 3.06 0.84
C ILE A 6 -14.14 1.95 0.98
N LYS A 7 -13.41 1.99 2.07
CA LYS A 7 -12.44 0.98 2.49
C LYS A 7 -12.48 0.87 4.00
N HIS A 8 -12.08 -0.28 4.55
CA HIS A 8 -11.97 -0.38 6.00
C HIS A 8 -10.79 0.43 6.56
N CYS A 9 -10.87 0.81 7.83
CA CYS A 9 -9.74 1.37 8.56
C CYS A 9 -8.61 0.35 8.65
N THR A 10 -7.37 0.84 8.62
CA THR A 10 -6.20 0.04 8.96
C THR A 10 -5.84 0.26 10.41
N ASP A 11 -5.60 -0.82 11.14
CA ASP A 11 -4.95 -0.70 12.43
C ASP A 11 -3.51 -0.20 12.26
N ASN A 12 -3.03 0.57 13.22
CA ASN A 12 -1.60 0.73 13.37
C ASN A 12 -1.03 -0.60 13.89
N GLU A 13 0.24 -0.85 13.66
CA GLU A 13 0.89 -2.11 14.00
C GLU A 13 0.85 -2.49 15.49
N ASP A 14 0.51 -1.55 16.34
CA ASP A 14 0.48 -1.70 17.79
C ASP A 14 -0.91 -2.14 18.29
N GLY A 15 -1.86 -2.39 17.37
CA GLY A 15 -3.23 -2.74 17.74
C GLY A 15 -3.99 -1.60 18.44
N GLY A 16 -3.46 -0.36 18.33
CA GLY A 16 -3.95 0.77 19.10
C GLY A 16 -5.35 1.23 18.73
N LEU A 17 -5.86 0.83 17.57
CA LEU A 17 -7.24 1.12 17.14
C LEU A 17 -8.21 -0.01 17.53
N GLY A 18 -7.71 -1.18 17.93
CA GLY A 18 -8.55 -2.30 18.33
C GLY A 18 -9.50 -2.80 17.22
N ILE A 19 -9.09 -2.71 15.96
CA ILE A 19 -9.95 -3.06 14.83
C ILE A 19 -10.15 -4.57 14.79
N ASN A 20 -11.40 -4.99 14.87
CA ASN A 20 -11.80 -6.37 14.63
C ASN A 20 -12.21 -6.51 13.14
N TYR A 21 -11.33 -7.05 12.33
CA TYR A 21 -11.59 -7.21 10.89
C TYR A 21 -12.70 -8.21 10.57
N ASP A 22 -13.01 -9.15 11.45
CA ASP A 22 -14.10 -10.11 11.25
C ASP A 22 -15.47 -9.44 11.33
N GLU A 23 -15.59 -8.33 12.05
CA GLU A 23 -16.82 -7.54 12.11
C GLU A 23 -17.20 -6.91 10.78
N TYR A 24 -16.23 -6.67 9.89
CA TYR A 24 -16.49 -6.10 8.57
C TYR A 24 -17.34 -7.00 7.67
N GLU A 25 -17.36 -8.31 7.89
CA GLU A 25 -18.21 -9.22 7.11
C GLU A 25 -19.69 -8.92 7.28
N LYS A 26 -20.08 -8.45 8.46
CA LYS A 26 -21.46 -8.04 8.76
C LYS A 26 -21.92 -6.83 7.93
N LEU A 27 -20.96 -6.06 7.43
CA LEU A 27 -21.21 -4.86 6.63
C LEU A 27 -21.27 -5.14 5.12
N TYR A 28 -20.92 -6.35 4.66
CA TYR A 28 -20.87 -6.65 3.23
C TYR A 28 -22.20 -6.38 2.51
N PRO A 29 -23.37 -6.77 3.03
CA PRO A 29 -24.64 -6.46 2.36
C PRO A 29 -24.87 -4.95 2.21
N SER A 30 -24.54 -4.17 3.24
CA SER A 30 -24.68 -2.70 3.19
C SER A 30 -23.69 -2.07 2.22
N LEU A 31 -22.48 -2.61 2.09
CA LEU A 31 -21.48 -2.15 1.13
C LEU A 31 -21.88 -2.48 -0.32
N GLU A 32 -22.42 -3.68 -0.56
CA GLU A 32 -22.96 -4.08 -1.86
C GLU A 32 -24.15 -3.21 -2.25
N ASP A 33 -25.01 -2.88 -1.29
CA ASP A 33 -26.11 -1.97 -1.53
C ASP A 33 -25.61 -0.55 -1.85
N ALA A 34 -24.59 -0.08 -1.16
CA ALA A 34 -24.00 1.25 -1.43
C ALA A 34 -23.45 1.39 -2.86
N GLU A 35 -22.92 0.30 -3.46
CA GLU A 35 -22.46 0.33 -4.86
C GLU A 35 -23.60 0.59 -5.86
N ARG A 36 -24.84 0.22 -5.52
CA ARG A 36 -26.03 0.41 -6.38
C ARG A 36 -26.44 1.88 -6.52
N TYR A 37 -25.97 2.74 -5.62
CA TYR A 37 -26.18 4.20 -5.73
C TYR A 37 -25.25 4.87 -6.75
N SER A 38 -24.43 4.08 -7.46
CA SER A 38 -23.61 4.60 -8.57
C SER A 38 -24.48 4.84 -9.80
N ASP A 39 -24.32 6.00 -10.42
CA ASP A 39 -24.93 6.40 -11.69
C ASP A 39 -23.90 7.00 -12.64
N ASP A 40 -24.34 7.74 -13.65
CA ASP A 40 -23.43 8.35 -14.63
C ASP A 40 -22.66 9.55 -14.05
N GLU A 41 -23.21 10.22 -13.04
CA GLU A 41 -22.65 11.43 -12.43
C GLU A 41 -21.88 11.12 -11.15
N TYR A 42 -22.22 10.04 -10.43
CA TYR A 42 -21.62 9.68 -9.16
C TYR A 42 -21.25 8.20 -9.10
N LYS A 43 -20.05 7.89 -8.55
CA LYS A 43 -19.60 6.51 -8.35
C LYS A 43 -19.32 6.22 -6.87
N CYS A 44 -20.00 5.22 -6.35
CA CYS A 44 -19.65 4.59 -5.06
C CYS A 44 -18.74 3.39 -5.31
N ILE A 45 -17.49 3.48 -4.88
CA ILE A 45 -16.46 2.46 -5.17
C ILE A 45 -16.08 1.77 -3.86
N ILE A 46 -16.38 0.48 -3.77
CA ILE A 46 -15.95 -0.33 -2.62
C ILE A 46 -14.61 -0.97 -2.95
N LYS A 47 -13.62 -0.78 -2.10
CA LYS A 47 -12.30 -1.42 -2.22
C LYS A 47 -12.34 -2.87 -1.72
N TRP A 48 -13.13 -3.73 -2.40
CA TRP A 48 -13.34 -5.13 -2.02
C TRP A 48 -12.05 -5.91 -1.80
N SER A 49 -11.02 -5.67 -2.62
CA SER A 49 -9.73 -6.32 -2.44
C SER A 49 -9.09 -6.02 -1.08
N LYS A 50 -9.33 -4.82 -0.54
CA LYS A 50 -8.82 -4.42 0.78
C LYS A 50 -9.70 -4.95 1.91
N ILE A 51 -11.02 -4.96 1.70
CA ILE A 51 -12.00 -5.42 2.69
C ILE A 51 -11.88 -6.94 2.86
N LYS A 52 -11.73 -7.69 1.77
CA LYS A 52 -11.60 -9.16 1.80
C LYS A 52 -10.22 -9.65 2.21
N ASP A 53 -9.20 -8.80 2.17
CA ASP A 53 -7.82 -9.11 2.62
C ASP A 53 -7.68 -9.17 4.15
N LYS A 54 -8.74 -9.07 4.91
CA LYS A 54 -8.89 -9.28 6.37
C LYS A 54 -7.65 -8.96 7.22
N GLY A 55 -6.76 -8.09 6.74
CA GLY A 55 -5.54 -7.75 7.46
C GLY A 55 -4.62 -8.94 7.75
N SER A 56 -4.72 -10.03 7.00
CA SER A 56 -3.88 -11.18 7.23
C SER A 56 -2.43 -10.87 6.88
N ASN A 57 -1.51 -11.15 7.81
CA ASN A 57 -0.06 -11.13 7.53
C ASN A 57 0.37 -12.27 6.59
N LYS A 58 -0.57 -13.02 6.02
CA LYS A 58 -0.32 -14.08 5.05
C LYS A 58 -0.01 -13.46 3.70
N ARG A 59 1.27 -13.19 3.46
CA ARG A 59 1.78 -12.71 2.18
C ARG A 59 2.51 -13.83 1.47
N SER A 60 2.31 -13.94 0.15
CA SER A 60 3.04 -14.88 -0.71
C SER A 60 4.50 -14.46 -0.92
N TYR A 61 4.83 -13.21 -0.62
CA TYR A 61 6.15 -12.60 -0.79
C TYR A 61 6.80 -12.25 0.55
N GLN A 62 8.13 -12.20 0.57
CA GLN A 62 8.91 -11.75 1.72
C GLN A 62 9.48 -10.35 1.53
N ARG A 63 9.86 -9.97 0.31
CA ARG A 63 10.50 -8.70 -0.01
C ARG A 63 9.49 -7.64 -0.40
N CYS A 64 9.82 -6.38 -0.17
CA CYS A 64 9.00 -5.28 -0.65
C CYS A 64 9.61 -4.66 -1.91
N TYR A 65 9.07 -5.02 -3.06
CA TYR A 65 9.43 -4.42 -4.36
C TYR A 65 8.58 -3.19 -4.71
N GLY A 66 7.44 -3.03 -4.02
CA GLY A 66 6.50 -1.94 -4.28
C GLY A 66 6.91 -0.59 -3.68
N ALA A 67 7.86 -0.58 -2.73
CA ALA A 67 8.27 0.64 -2.04
C ALA A 67 8.73 1.78 -2.97
N PRO A 68 9.51 1.53 -4.04
CA PRO A 68 9.94 2.59 -4.96
C PRO A 68 8.80 3.27 -5.73
N PHE A 69 7.62 2.64 -5.83
CA PHE A 69 6.47 3.18 -6.56
C PHE A 69 5.59 4.10 -5.72
N MET A 70 5.80 4.13 -4.42
CA MET A 70 5.03 4.98 -3.52
C MET A 70 5.86 5.37 -2.31
N ILE A 71 6.09 6.67 -2.12
CA ILE A 71 6.58 7.22 -0.86
C ILE A 71 5.42 7.92 -0.17
N GLN A 72 5.42 7.88 1.15
CA GLN A 72 4.42 8.56 1.95
C GLN A 72 5.04 9.65 2.81
N LEU A 73 4.23 10.66 3.08
CA LEU A 73 4.55 11.79 3.94
C LEU A 73 3.66 11.75 5.18
N SER A 74 4.25 11.96 6.34
CA SER A 74 3.50 12.22 7.57
C SER A 74 3.13 13.69 7.69
N GLY A 75 2.22 14.01 8.60
CA GLY A 75 1.86 15.39 8.92
C GLY A 75 3.03 16.23 9.46
N SER A 76 4.10 15.61 9.96
CA SER A 76 5.33 16.28 10.40
C SER A 76 6.38 16.45 9.29
N GLY A 77 6.05 16.12 8.05
CA GLY A 77 6.96 16.18 6.92
C GLY A 77 7.93 15.00 6.81
N LEU A 78 7.84 14.01 7.70
CA LEU A 78 8.67 12.81 7.63
C LEU A 78 8.33 11.99 6.39
N VAL A 79 9.37 11.49 5.71
CA VAL A 79 9.29 10.67 4.51
C VAL A 79 9.63 9.22 4.85
N ALA A 80 8.73 8.30 4.51
CA ALA A 80 8.94 6.87 4.69
C ALA A 80 8.39 6.07 3.49
N PRO A 81 8.84 4.81 3.27
CA PRO A 81 8.40 3.98 2.16
C PRO A 81 6.90 3.65 2.18
N CYS A 82 6.30 3.59 3.37
CA CYS A 82 4.86 3.37 3.54
C CYS A 82 4.39 3.82 4.93
N GLY A 83 3.06 3.93 5.10
CA GLY A 83 2.43 4.38 6.34
C GLY A 83 2.74 3.52 7.56
N GLY A 84 2.93 2.22 7.38
CA GLY A 84 3.30 1.31 8.47
C GLY A 84 4.73 1.50 8.99
N LEU A 85 5.55 2.35 8.39
CA LEU A 85 6.95 2.55 8.76
C LEU A 85 7.24 3.93 9.33
N PHE A 86 6.22 4.72 9.69
CA PHE A 86 6.39 6.03 10.32
C PHE A 86 6.69 5.96 11.82
N ASN A 87 6.34 4.84 12.47
CA ASN A 87 6.58 4.68 13.88
C ASN A 87 8.10 4.75 14.20
N GLU A 88 8.46 5.31 15.34
CA GLU A 88 9.86 5.51 15.76
C GLU A 88 10.66 4.19 15.84
N LYS A 89 10.00 3.07 16.17
CA LYS A 89 10.63 1.73 16.13
C LYS A 89 11.16 1.36 14.73
N TYR A 90 10.65 2.02 13.68
CA TYR A 90 11.06 1.85 12.29
C TYR A 90 11.93 2.98 11.75
N LYS A 91 12.50 3.79 12.61
CA LYS A 91 13.39 4.92 12.24
C LYS A 91 14.46 4.54 11.20
N LYS A 92 14.93 3.30 11.22
CA LYS A 92 15.85 2.78 10.21
C LYS A 92 15.30 2.81 8.77
N PHE A 93 14.00 2.99 8.58
CA PHE A 93 13.35 3.13 7.27
C PHE A 93 12.95 4.58 6.96
N HIS A 94 13.17 5.51 7.87
CA HIS A 94 12.92 6.92 7.59
C HIS A 94 13.94 7.42 6.56
N ILE A 95 13.45 8.09 5.52
CA ILE A 95 14.27 8.51 4.38
C ILE A 95 14.75 9.94 4.55
N GLY A 96 13.90 10.81 5.09
CA GLY A 96 14.21 12.22 5.31
C GLY A 96 13.00 13.00 5.78
N ASN A 97 13.10 14.33 5.80
CA ASN A 97 12.00 15.22 6.16
C ASN A 97 11.93 16.38 5.16
N ILE A 98 10.73 16.60 4.59
CA ILE A 98 10.51 17.67 3.59
C ILE A 98 10.57 19.08 4.19
N CYS A 99 10.48 19.23 5.51
CA CYS A 99 10.71 20.50 6.19
C CYS A 99 12.19 20.90 6.24
N GLU A 100 13.10 19.93 6.05
CA GLU A 100 14.54 20.11 6.12
C GLU A 100 15.20 20.05 4.74
N THR A 101 14.70 19.18 3.88
CA THR A 101 15.30 18.89 2.57
C THR A 101 14.22 18.78 1.50
N ARG A 102 14.46 19.36 0.32
CA ARG A 102 13.50 19.28 -0.79
C ARG A 102 13.24 17.84 -1.20
N CYS A 103 11.97 17.50 -1.46
CA CYS A 103 11.55 16.16 -1.84
C CYS A 103 12.38 15.57 -3.00
N LYS A 104 12.74 16.38 -4.02
CA LYS A 104 13.59 15.96 -5.13
C LYS A 104 14.99 15.51 -4.69
N GLU A 105 15.54 16.12 -3.66
CA GLU A 105 16.86 15.80 -3.12
C GLU A 105 16.80 14.56 -2.24
N ILE A 106 15.74 14.43 -1.42
CA ILE A 106 15.47 13.22 -0.66
C ILE A 106 15.39 12.01 -1.60
N TRP A 107 14.66 12.14 -2.72
CA TRP A 107 14.49 11.05 -3.69
C TRP A 107 15.79 10.63 -4.38
N LYS A 108 16.75 11.53 -4.49
CA LYS A 108 18.07 11.26 -5.10
C LYS A 108 19.14 10.85 -4.09
N SER A 109 18.81 10.91 -2.80
CA SER A 109 19.80 10.66 -1.73
C SER A 109 20.23 9.19 -1.67
N ASP A 110 21.44 8.97 -1.18
CA ASP A 110 21.94 7.63 -0.89
C ASP A 110 21.05 6.94 0.15
N ARG A 111 20.50 7.71 1.09
CA ARG A 111 19.59 7.23 2.11
C ARG A 111 18.32 6.61 1.51
N TYR A 112 17.74 7.23 0.47
CA TYR A 112 16.61 6.67 -0.24
C TYR A 112 16.96 5.29 -0.81
N TRP A 113 18.07 5.18 -1.52
CA TRP A 113 18.48 3.93 -2.16
C TRP A 113 18.91 2.86 -1.16
N GLU A 114 19.54 3.25 -0.04
CA GLU A 114 19.84 2.34 1.06
C GLU A 114 18.56 1.67 1.58
N VAL A 115 17.51 2.46 1.84
CA VAL A 115 16.23 1.94 2.32
C VAL A 115 15.55 1.05 1.27
N MET A 116 15.48 1.48 0.00
CA MET A 116 14.85 0.71 -1.08
C MET A 116 15.58 -0.62 -1.31
N ASN A 117 16.90 -0.60 -1.33
CA ASN A 117 17.72 -1.80 -1.48
C ASN A 117 17.56 -2.76 -0.29
N TYR A 118 17.44 -2.23 0.93
CA TYR A 118 17.18 -3.07 2.10
C TYR A 118 15.82 -3.75 1.99
N LEU A 119 14.75 -3.01 1.64
CA LEU A 119 13.38 -3.53 1.53
C LEU A 119 13.23 -4.61 0.46
N SER A 120 13.99 -4.50 -0.64
CA SER A 120 14.01 -5.48 -1.72
C SER A 120 15.00 -6.64 -1.48
N SER A 121 15.77 -6.60 -0.40
CA SER A 121 16.78 -7.62 -0.07
C SER A 121 16.20 -8.80 0.73
N PRO A 122 16.91 -9.94 0.81
CA PRO A 122 16.55 -11.07 1.66
C PRO A 122 16.54 -10.74 3.17
N LYS A 123 17.14 -9.62 3.58
CA LYS A 123 17.18 -9.17 4.97
C LYS A 123 15.83 -8.63 5.46
N PHE A 124 14.97 -8.20 4.54
CA PHE A 124 13.63 -7.75 4.86
C PHE A 124 12.64 -8.91 4.83
N ASN A 125 11.73 -8.93 5.80
CA ASN A 125 10.66 -9.91 5.84
C ASN A 125 9.31 -9.22 6.02
N ALA A 126 8.57 -9.05 4.92
CA ALA A 126 7.28 -8.39 4.90
C ALA A 126 6.21 -9.07 5.79
N GLN A 127 6.32 -10.38 6.01
CA GLN A 127 5.39 -11.13 6.86
C GLN A 127 5.56 -10.79 8.35
N LYS A 128 6.79 -10.37 8.75
CA LYS A 128 7.12 -10.06 10.15
C LYS A 128 7.22 -8.57 10.43
N MET A 129 7.51 -7.77 9.41
CA MET A 129 7.91 -6.37 9.58
C MET A 129 6.88 -5.37 9.02
N CYS A 130 5.90 -5.83 8.26
CA CYS A 130 4.85 -4.97 7.72
C CYS A 130 3.60 -5.01 8.59
N ALA A 131 2.84 -3.90 8.57
CA ALA A 131 1.49 -3.82 9.12
C ALA A 131 0.52 -4.82 8.47
N THR A 132 -0.63 -5.00 9.08
CA THR A 132 -1.67 -5.94 8.65
C THR A 132 -2.16 -5.66 7.22
N LEU A 133 -2.31 -4.41 6.84
CA LEU A 133 -2.72 -4.02 5.48
C LEU A 133 -1.57 -3.35 4.72
N CYS A 134 -1.32 -3.86 3.52
CA CYS A 134 -0.30 -3.32 2.62
C CYS A 134 -0.96 -2.63 1.43
N LEU A 135 -0.71 -1.33 1.26
CA LEU A 135 -1.18 -0.58 0.09
C LEU A 135 -0.57 -1.09 -1.22
N GLN A 136 0.63 -1.67 -1.14
CA GLN A 136 1.39 -2.21 -2.26
C GLN A 136 1.25 -3.73 -2.40
N HIS A 137 0.24 -4.34 -1.76
CA HIS A 137 0.11 -5.81 -1.72
C HIS A 137 0.13 -6.41 -3.14
N LYS A 138 -0.76 -5.94 -4.01
CA LYS A 138 -0.85 -6.44 -5.39
C LYS A 138 0.40 -6.16 -6.23
N VAL A 139 1.00 -5.00 -6.04
CA VAL A 139 2.28 -4.67 -6.70
C VAL A 139 3.37 -5.64 -6.26
N ASN A 140 3.48 -5.89 -4.96
CA ASN A 140 4.47 -6.82 -4.43
C ASN A 140 4.24 -8.27 -4.89
N GLU A 141 2.99 -8.76 -4.92
CA GLU A 141 2.67 -10.08 -5.44
C GLU A 141 3.11 -10.22 -6.90
N THR A 142 2.72 -9.24 -7.74
CA THR A 142 3.05 -9.24 -9.17
C THR A 142 4.56 -9.19 -9.40
N LEU A 143 5.27 -8.30 -8.70
CA LEU A 143 6.71 -8.16 -8.85
C LEU A 143 7.49 -9.37 -8.29
N ASP A 144 7.02 -9.98 -7.21
CA ASP A 144 7.61 -11.19 -6.65
C ASP A 144 7.49 -12.36 -7.63
N SER A 145 6.30 -12.56 -8.23
CA SER A 145 6.09 -13.55 -9.28
C SER A 145 6.93 -13.28 -10.53
N TYR A 146 7.09 -12.03 -10.92
CA TYR A 146 7.97 -11.64 -12.02
C TYR A 146 9.44 -11.99 -11.74
N VAL A 147 9.94 -11.63 -10.56
CA VAL A 147 11.33 -11.93 -10.15
C VAL A 147 11.59 -13.42 -10.04
N LYS A 148 10.58 -14.21 -9.67
CA LYS A 148 10.64 -15.68 -9.65
C LYS A 148 10.55 -16.33 -11.05
N GLY A 149 10.23 -15.55 -12.08
CA GLY A 149 10.02 -16.05 -13.44
C GLY A 149 8.69 -16.78 -13.66
N GLU A 150 7.75 -16.65 -12.72
CA GLU A 150 6.41 -17.25 -12.80
C GLU A 150 5.52 -16.53 -13.82
N ILE A 151 5.76 -15.24 -14.02
CA ILE A 151 5.08 -14.39 -15.00
C ILE A 151 6.09 -13.58 -15.82
N SER A 152 5.68 -13.18 -17.02
CA SER A 152 6.42 -12.22 -17.86
C SER A 152 5.49 -11.11 -18.31
N PHE A 153 6.03 -9.92 -18.54
CA PHE A 153 5.28 -8.81 -19.12
C PHE A 153 5.56 -8.71 -20.61
N THR A 154 4.52 -8.46 -21.39
CA THR A 154 4.62 -8.19 -22.83
C THR A 154 4.32 -6.71 -23.11
N PRO A 155 4.78 -6.13 -24.24
CA PRO A 155 4.43 -4.75 -24.59
C PRO A 155 2.92 -4.50 -24.62
N LYS A 156 2.11 -5.48 -24.99
CA LYS A 156 0.64 -5.39 -25.03
C LYS A 156 0.01 -5.18 -23.65
N ASP A 157 0.68 -5.62 -22.58
CA ASP A 157 0.17 -5.44 -21.21
C ASP A 157 0.19 -3.96 -20.80
N PHE A 158 1.04 -3.14 -21.43
CA PHE A 158 1.18 -1.71 -21.17
C PHE A 158 0.29 -0.84 -22.07
N GLU A 159 -0.35 -1.39 -23.08
CA GLU A 159 -1.25 -0.66 -23.98
C GLU A 159 -2.63 -0.40 -23.34
N LYS A 160 -3.02 -1.21 -22.37
CA LYS A 160 -4.29 -1.04 -21.68
C LYS A 160 -4.23 0.15 -20.72
N GLN A 161 -5.02 1.17 -21.04
CA GLN A 161 -5.19 2.31 -20.12
C GLN A 161 -5.78 1.81 -18.79
N PRO A 162 -5.21 2.21 -17.63
CA PRO A 162 -5.77 1.86 -16.34
C PRO A 162 -7.18 2.46 -16.21
N LYS A 163 -8.11 1.70 -15.63
CA LYS A 163 -9.49 2.15 -15.40
C LYS A 163 -9.56 3.44 -14.55
N HIS A 164 -8.58 3.63 -13.69
CA HIS A 164 -8.49 4.78 -12.79
C HIS A 164 -7.07 5.34 -12.86
N LYS A 165 -6.86 6.39 -13.69
CA LYS A 165 -5.55 7.01 -13.87
C LYS A 165 -4.97 7.68 -12.62
N ASN A 166 -5.81 8.06 -11.68
CA ASN A 166 -5.44 8.88 -10.53
C ASN A 166 -5.52 8.13 -9.18
N PHE A 167 -5.75 6.80 -9.18
CA PHE A 167 -5.90 6.03 -7.95
C PHE A 167 -5.17 4.70 -8.02
N ILE A 168 -4.25 4.56 -7.10
CA ILE A 168 -3.57 3.31 -6.77
C ILE A 168 -4.36 2.58 -5.68
#